data_1f29ed69e6a782d32e5c3e9c55736cbd
#
_entry.id   1f29ed69e6a782d32e5c3e9c55736cbd
#
_cell.length_a   1.000
_cell.length_b   1.000
_cell.length_c   1.000
_cell.angle_alpha   90.00
_cell.angle_beta   90.00
_cell.angle_gamma   90.00
#
_symmetry.space_group_name_H-M   'P 1'
#
loop_
_entity.id
_entity.type
_entity.pdbx_description
1 polymer ?
#
loop_
_entity_poly.entity_id
_entity_poly.type
_entity_poly.pdbx_seq_one_letter_code
_entity_poly.pdbx_strand_id
1 'polypeptide(L)'
;MSQNTPQTPTFEQTLSDQLGQMQAQLDQLRQQLYESQRLATIGTISAVIAHEFNNLLTPIVSYCQYALGSAESEKPDMEMIRKALSKSFQSADKAGKICQSMLGLARGQSVFGEVPVQKLVDETLLVMARDPQKDGIALRVQVQPGLTVYGDPIQLEQVLLNLLINARHAMLGRGGSLTIKASRADDDQVRLQVIDTGPGIAEKNLGRIFEPFFTTKGTTRKGEAKGTGLGLTICKEIIEHHKGRIEVSSEVGKGTTFTIILPIRG
;
A
#
# COMPACT_ATOMS: atom_id res chain seq x y z
N MET A 1 44.74 4.68 49.19
CA MET A 1 43.95 5.62 48.35
C MET A 1 44.52 5.56 46.95
N SER A 2 43.88 4.69 46.09
CA SER A 2 44.29 4.55 44.70
C SER A 2 43.52 5.60 43.90
N GLN A 3 44.22 6.54 43.32
CA GLN A 3 43.64 7.55 42.42
C GLN A 3 43.33 6.88 41.06
N ASN A 4 42.07 6.75 40.76
CA ASN A 4 41.59 6.33 39.45
C ASN A 4 41.68 7.53 38.50
N THR A 5 42.74 7.63 37.72
CA THR A 5 42.91 8.65 36.67
C THR A 5 41.94 8.28 35.53
N PRO A 6 41.09 9.20 35.07
CA PRO A 6 40.24 8.94 33.90
C PRO A 6 41.14 8.77 32.68
N GLN A 7 41.10 7.61 32.07
CA GLN A 7 41.77 7.33 30.79
C GLN A 7 41.08 8.17 29.69
N THR A 8 41.83 9.03 29.04
CA THR A 8 41.39 9.74 27.82
C THR A 8 41.11 8.69 26.75
N PRO A 9 39.94 8.74 26.09
CA PRO A 9 39.61 7.75 25.04
C PRO A 9 40.65 7.84 23.93
N THR A 10 41.01 6.67 23.41
CA THR A 10 41.92 6.58 22.26
C THR A 10 41.24 7.14 21.01
N PHE A 11 42.05 7.62 20.04
CA PHE A 11 41.52 8.14 18.77
C PHE A 11 40.58 7.16 18.08
N GLU A 12 40.87 5.86 18.11
CA GLU A 12 40.02 4.79 17.56
C GLU A 12 38.68 4.68 18.29
N GLN A 13 38.66 4.82 19.64
CA GLN A 13 37.41 4.84 20.41
C GLN A 13 36.56 6.05 20.06
N THR A 14 37.16 7.25 19.97
CA THR A 14 36.44 8.47 19.60
C THR A 14 35.87 8.38 18.17
N LEU A 15 36.59 7.79 17.22
CA LEU A 15 36.14 7.58 15.84
C LEU A 15 34.99 6.56 15.78
N SER A 16 35.11 5.46 16.54
CA SER A 16 34.04 4.44 16.64
C SER A 16 32.76 5.01 17.23
N ASP A 17 32.86 5.83 18.28
CA ASP A 17 31.73 6.50 18.90
C ASP A 17 31.05 7.51 17.94
N GLN A 18 31.85 8.26 17.18
CA GLN A 18 31.33 9.18 16.17
C GLN A 18 30.60 8.44 15.04
N LEU A 19 31.17 7.33 14.54
CA LEU A 19 30.53 6.48 13.54
C LEU A 19 29.22 5.90 14.08
N GLY A 20 29.18 5.42 15.32
CA GLY A 20 27.97 4.93 15.97
C GLY A 20 26.89 6.01 16.10
N GLN A 21 27.27 7.24 16.48
CA GLN A 21 26.34 8.36 16.55
C GLN A 21 25.80 8.75 15.18
N MET A 22 26.65 8.82 14.15
CA MET A 22 26.20 9.08 12.77
C MET A 22 25.25 8.01 12.26
N GLN A 23 25.52 6.74 12.55
CA GLN A 23 24.65 5.63 12.19
C GLN A 23 23.26 5.77 12.84
N ALA A 24 23.24 6.04 14.15
CA ALA A 24 21.98 6.26 14.89
C ALA A 24 21.18 7.46 14.35
N GLN A 25 21.86 8.55 13.98
CA GLN A 25 21.20 9.70 13.36
C GLN A 25 20.62 9.37 11.98
N LEU A 26 21.36 8.61 11.16
CA LEU A 26 20.88 8.14 9.86
C LEU A 26 19.63 7.25 10.00
N ASP A 27 19.63 6.34 10.96
CA ASP A 27 18.48 5.46 11.22
C ASP A 27 17.28 6.26 11.72
N GLN A 28 17.49 7.25 12.57
CA GLN A 28 16.43 8.16 13.02
C GLN A 28 15.84 8.99 11.86
N LEU A 29 16.69 9.54 10.98
CA LEU A 29 16.23 10.28 9.80
C LEU A 29 15.46 9.40 8.83
N ARG A 30 15.92 8.16 8.60
CA ARG A 30 15.19 7.17 7.81
C ARG A 30 13.82 6.89 8.39
N GLN A 31 13.72 6.67 9.69
CA GLN A 31 12.45 6.43 10.35
C GLN A 31 11.49 7.62 10.17
N GLN A 32 11.96 8.85 10.34
CA GLN A 32 11.17 10.06 10.09
C GLN A 32 10.70 10.17 8.64
N LEU A 33 11.57 9.80 7.68
CA LEU A 33 11.23 9.78 6.27
C LEU A 33 10.10 8.77 5.98
N TYR A 34 10.18 7.57 6.54
CA TYR A 34 9.13 6.54 6.41
C TYR A 34 7.79 7.02 6.97
N GLU A 35 7.80 7.63 8.15
CA GLU A 35 6.59 8.18 8.76
C GLU A 35 5.98 9.31 7.92
N SER A 36 6.81 10.24 7.46
CA SER A 36 6.38 11.33 6.59
C SER A 36 5.77 10.82 5.29
N GLN A 37 6.39 9.83 4.65
CA GLN A 37 5.89 9.25 3.42
C GLN A 37 4.59 8.45 3.64
N ARG A 38 4.48 7.71 4.75
CA ARG A 38 3.25 7.04 5.13
C ARG A 38 2.10 8.02 5.26
N LEU A 39 2.33 9.14 5.95
CA LEU A 39 1.35 10.22 6.07
C LEU A 39 1.00 10.85 4.71
N ALA A 40 1.99 11.05 3.85
CA ALA A 40 1.78 11.56 2.49
C ALA A 40 0.95 10.58 1.63
N THR A 41 1.18 9.28 1.76
CA THR A 41 0.39 8.23 1.09
C THR A 41 -1.06 8.26 1.58
N ILE A 42 -1.27 8.29 2.90
CA ILE A 42 -2.60 8.45 3.51
C ILE A 42 -3.25 9.74 3.03
N GLY A 43 -2.52 10.86 2.99
CA GLY A 43 -3.02 12.14 2.46
C GLY A 43 -3.47 12.06 1.00
N THR A 44 -2.71 11.37 0.16
CA THR A 44 -3.04 11.19 -1.27
C THR A 44 -4.33 10.38 -1.47
N ILE A 45 -4.55 9.35 -0.64
CA ILE A 45 -5.75 8.50 -0.75
C ILE A 45 -6.93 9.04 0.05
N SER A 46 -6.73 10.01 0.96
CA SER A 46 -7.80 10.55 1.83
C SER A 46 -8.98 11.10 1.04
N ALA A 47 -8.74 11.82 -0.06
CA ALA A 47 -9.81 12.33 -0.90
C ALA A 47 -10.60 11.20 -1.60
N VAL A 48 -9.90 10.15 -2.04
CA VAL A 48 -10.52 8.96 -2.66
C VAL A 48 -11.34 8.22 -1.62
N ILE A 49 -10.79 8.06 -0.42
CA ILE A 49 -11.46 7.39 0.70
C ILE A 49 -12.70 8.17 1.14
N ALA A 50 -12.61 9.49 1.31
CA ALA A 50 -13.77 10.32 1.66
C ALA A 50 -14.90 10.17 0.64
N HIS A 51 -14.56 10.11 -0.65
CA HIS A 51 -15.54 9.84 -1.72
C HIS A 51 -16.14 8.42 -1.59
N GLU A 52 -15.33 7.39 -1.35
CA GLU A 52 -15.85 6.02 -1.15
C GLU A 52 -16.66 5.87 0.14
N PHE A 53 -16.29 6.58 1.22
CA PHE A 53 -17.13 6.65 2.42
C PHE A 53 -18.53 7.18 2.10
N ASN A 54 -18.61 8.28 1.36
CA ASN A 54 -19.91 8.82 0.93
C ASN A 54 -20.68 7.83 0.04
N ASN A 55 -19.98 7.09 -0.83
CA ASN A 55 -20.56 6.02 -1.66
C ASN A 55 -21.07 4.82 -0.85
N LEU A 56 -20.53 4.57 0.34
CA LEU A 56 -20.98 3.54 1.25
C LEU A 56 -22.08 4.03 2.20
N LEU A 57 -21.99 5.27 2.68
CA LEU A 57 -22.98 5.87 3.59
C LEU A 57 -24.31 6.16 2.88
N THR A 58 -24.27 6.66 1.64
CA THR A 58 -25.49 6.97 0.87
C THR A 58 -26.41 5.74 0.72
N PRO A 59 -25.95 4.56 0.27
CA PRO A 59 -26.78 3.36 0.25
C PRO A 59 -27.29 2.94 1.63
N ILE A 60 -26.46 3.05 2.70
CA ILE A 60 -26.89 2.72 4.07
C ILE A 60 -28.12 3.53 4.43
N VAL A 61 -28.02 4.88 4.30
CA VAL A 61 -29.11 5.80 4.63
C VAL A 61 -30.33 5.51 3.76
N SER A 62 -30.16 5.37 2.44
CA SER A 62 -31.29 5.15 1.50
C SER A 62 -31.99 3.82 1.75
N TYR A 63 -31.27 2.73 1.97
CA TYR A 63 -31.87 1.44 2.28
C TYR A 63 -32.54 1.41 3.65
N CYS A 64 -31.97 2.06 4.67
CA CYS A 64 -32.62 2.19 5.97
C CYS A 64 -33.91 2.99 5.89
N GLN A 65 -33.92 4.14 5.18
CA GLN A 65 -35.12 4.94 4.97
C GLN A 65 -36.20 4.14 4.24
N TYR A 66 -35.81 3.38 3.22
CA TYR A 66 -36.72 2.52 2.49
C TYR A 66 -37.35 1.41 3.37
N ALA A 67 -36.49 0.75 4.19
CA ALA A 67 -36.94 -0.27 5.12
C ALA A 67 -37.92 0.28 6.17
N LEU A 68 -37.64 1.47 6.71
CA LEU A 68 -38.52 2.16 7.67
C LEU A 68 -39.85 2.50 7.02
N GLY A 69 -39.87 3.14 5.84
CA GLY A 69 -41.11 3.52 5.16
C GLY A 69 -41.95 2.29 4.78
N SER A 70 -41.30 1.16 4.40
CA SER A 70 -42.03 -0.09 4.13
C SER A 70 -42.61 -0.71 5.39
N ALA A 71 -41.88 -0.63 6.53
CA ALA A 71 -42.35 -1.17 7.82
C ALA A 71 -43.56 -0.40 8.39
N GLU A 72 -43.68 0.91 8.07
CA GLU A 72 -44.78 1.79 8.51
C GLU A 72 -45.99 1.70 7.58
N SER A 73 -45.94 0.96 6.47
CA SER A 73 -47.05 0.79 5.54
C SER A 73 -48.10 -0.17 6.09
N GLU A 74 -49.34 -0.05 5.62
CA GLU A 74 -50.45 -0.96 6.00
C GLU A 74 -50.15 -2.43 5.65
N LYS A 75 -49.29 -2.70 4.66
CA LYS A 75 -48.87 -4.04 4.24
C LYS A 75 -47.34 -4.08 4.06
N PRO A 76 -46.59 -4.31 5.15
CA PRO A 76 -45.14 -4.32 5.09
C PRO A 76 -44.62 -5.45 4.21
N ASP A 77 -43.72 -5.14 3.28
CA ASP A 77 -43.00 -6.14 2.48
C ASP A 77 -41.75 -6.59 3.26
N MET A 78 -41.86 -7.67 4.00
CA MET A 78 -40.79 -8.20 4.84
C MET A 78 -39.59 -8.69 4.03
N GLU A 79 -39.78 -9.18 2.80
CA GLU A 79 -38.67 -9.61 1.93
C GLU A 79 -37.84 -8.40 1.48
N MET A 80 -38.49 -7.33 1.05
CA MET A 80 -37.87 -6.09 0.65
C MET A 80 -37.15 -5.40 1.85
N ILE A 81 -37.77 -5.37 3.02
CA ILE A 81 -37.17 -4.84 4.26
C ILE A 81 -35.88 -5.61 4.58
N ARG A 82 -35.93 -6.94 4.57
CA ARG A 82 -34.76 -7.80 4.82
C ARG A 82 -33.64 -7.55 3.82
N LYS A 83 -33.99 -7.42 2.53
CA LYS A 83 -33.04 -7.14 1.46
C LYS A 83 -32.36 -5.76 1.65
N ALA A 84 -33.13 -4.74 1.99
CA ALA A 84 -32.63 -3.40 2.26
C ALA A 84 -31.68 -3.37 3.46
N LEU A 85 -32.06 -3.98 4.58
CA LEU A 85 -31.20 -4.10 5.76
C LEU A 85 -29.93 -4.90 5.49
N SER A 86 -30.00 -5.99 4.71
CA SER A 86 -28.81 -6.76 4.31
C SER A 86 -27.85 -5.92 3.48
N LYS A 87 -28.35 -5.08 2.56
CA LYS A 87 -27.52 -4.16 1.76
C LYS A 87 -26.90 -3.07 2.62
N SER A 88 -27.65 -2.50 3.56
CA SER A 88 -27.11 -1.52 4.53
C SER A 88 -25.99 -2.13 5.37
N PHE A 89 -26.20 -3.33 5.89
CA PHE A 89 -25.21 -4.05 6.69
C PHE A 89 -23.92 -4.31 5.88
N GLN A 90 -24.02 -4.81 4.63
CA GLN A 90 -22.86 -5.02 3.75
C GLN A 90 -22.06 -3.75 3.52
N SER A 91 -22.73 -2.62 3.31
CA SER A 91 -22.06 -1.32 3.11
C SER A 91 -21.39 -0.83 4.40
N ALA A 92 -22.01 -1.00 5.56
CA ALA A 92 -21.46 -0.64 6.86
C ALA A 92 -20.24 -1.52 7.22
N ASP A 93 -20.30 -2.82 7.00
CA ASP A 93 -19.19 -3.76 7.22
C ASP A 93 -17.98 -3.39 6.36
N LYS A 94 -18.21 -3.08 5.08
CA LYS A 94 -17.14 -2.62 4.17
C LYS A 94 -16.52 -1.30 4.65
N ALA A 95 -17.32 -0.33 5.10
CA ALA A 95 -16.81 0.92 5.64
C ALA A 95 -15.97 0.71 6.90
N GLY A 96 -16.41 -0.18 7.80
CA GLY A 96 -15.66 -0.56 9.01
C GLY A 96 -14.30 -1.19 8.69
N LYS A 97 -14.24 -2.08 7.71
CA LYS A 97 -12.98 -2.70 7.24
C LYS A 97 -12.02 -1.66 6.67
N ILE A 98 -12.50 -0.72 5.86
CA ILE A 98 -11.68 0.39 5.35
C ILE A 98 -11.10 1.22 6.50
N CYS A 99 -11.93 1.57 7.50
CA CYS A 99 -11.46 2.28 8.70
C CYS A 99 -10.37 1.52 9.45
N GLN A 100 -10.55 0.22 9.69
CA GLN A 100 -9.57 -0.61 10.40
C GLN A 100 -8.24 -0.69 9.66
N SER A 101 -8.26 -0.91 8.34
CA SER A 101 -7.05 -0.94 7.53
C SER A 101 -6.33 0.42 7.53
N MET A 102 -7.07 1.54 7.44
CA MET A 102 -6.46 2.87 7.56
C MET A 102 -5.83 3.14 8.93
N LEU A 103 -6.49 2.72 10.01
CA LEU A 103 -5.94 2.84 11.35
C LEU A 103 -4.69 1.96 11.53
N GLY A 104 -4.64 0.78 10.91
CA GLY A 104 -3.45 -0.07 10.84
C GLY A 104 -2.28 0.69 10.21
N LEU A 105 -2.49 1.24 9.00
CA LEU A 105 -1.50 2.06 8.32
C LEU A 105 -1.08 3.30 9.12
N ALA A 106 -1.98 3.91 9.90
CA ALA A 106 -1.68 5.11 10.68
C ALA A 106 -0.90 4.84 11.97
N ARG A 107 -1.12 3.71 12.65
CA ARG A 107 -0.54 3.41 13.97
C ARG A 107 0.94 3.04 13.95
N GLY A 108 1.46 2.48 12.86
CA GLY A 108 2.90 2.24 12.67
C GLY A 108 3.59 1.25 13.63
N GLN A 109 2.85 0.64 14.57
CA GLN A 109 3.39 -0.40 15.44
C GLN A 109 3.22 -1.74 14.72
N SER A 110 4.31 -2.26 14.18
CA SER A 110 4.34 -3.55 13.55
C SER A 110 5.54 -4.36 14.03
N VAL A 111 5.35 -5.65 14.08
CA VAL A 111 6.38 -6.62 14.47
C VAL A 111 6.59 -7.54 13.29
N PHE A 112 7.86 -7.79 12.96
CA PHE A 112 8.23 -8.77 11.94
C PHE A 112 7.70 -10.16 12.31
N GLY A 113 7.07 -10.83 11.36
CA GLY A 113 6.48 -12.15 11.54
C GLY A 113 6.08 -12.80 10.22
N GLU A 114 5.38 -13.92 10.31
CA GLU A 114 4.79 -14.57 9.13
C GLU A 114 3.58 -13.77 8.63
N VAL A 115 3.63 -13.35 7.38
CA VAL A 115 2.57 -12.59 6.69
C VAL A 115 1.96 -13.46 5.60
N PRO A 116 0.69 -13.89 5.74
CA PRO A 116 -0.01 -14.58 4.67
C PRO A 116 -0.24 -13.65 3.48
N VAL A 117 0.28 -14.03 2.30
CA VAL A 117 0.27 -13.19 1.10
C VAL A 117 -1.15 -12.89 0.62
N GLN A 118 -2.07 -13.85 0.72
CA GLN A 118 -3.47 -13.63 0.36
C GLN A 118 -4.10 -12.52 1.23
N LYS A 119 -3.88 -12.58 2.55
CA LYS A 119 -4.37 -11.58 3.49
C LYS A 119 -3.81 -10.19 3.21
N LEU A 120 -2.49 -10.10 2.95
CA LEU A 120 -1.82 -8.86 2.58
C LEU A 120 -2.47 -8.22 1.33
N VAL A 121 -2.73 -9.03 0.30
CA VAL A 121 -3.37 -8.55 -0.93
C VAL A 121 -4.80 -8.08 -0.67
N ASP A 122 -5.59 -8.85 0.09
CA ASP A 122 -6.99 -8.53 0.37
C ASP A 122 -7.12 -7.24 1.19
N GLU A 123 -6.28 -7.06 2.23
CA GLU A 123 -6.25 -5.86 3.07
C GLU A 123 -5.82 -4.64 2.26
N THR A 124 -4.77 -4.75 1.42
CA THR A 124 -4.32 -3.66 0.55
C THR A 124 -5.41 -3.23 -0.44
N LEU A 125 -6.13 -4.19 -1.03
CA LEU A 125 -7.23 -3.89 -1.95
C LEU A 125 -8.41 -3.19 -1.26
N LEU A 126 -8.66 -3.49 0.01
CA LEU A 126 -9.66 -2.77 0.82
C LEU A 126 -9.28 -1.30 1.01
N VAL A 127 -7.99 -1.02 1.32
CA VAL A 127 -7.48 0.35 1.51
C VAL A 127 -7.44 1.13 0.20
N MET A 128 -7.24 0.47 -0.92
CA MET A 128 -7.31 1.12 -2.23
C MET A 128 -8.66 1.81 -2.48
N ALA A 129 -9.67 1.49 -1.64
CA ALA A 129 -10.97 2.12 -1.45
C ALA A 129 -11.84 2.21 -2.72
N ARG A 130 -11.29 2.58 -3.84
CA ARG A 130 -12.02 2.69 -5.11
C ARG A 130 -11.80 1.45 -5.96
N ASP A 131 -12.90 0.81 -6.30
CA ASP A 131 -12.92 -0.32 -7.23
C ASP A 131 -12.30 0.11 -8.59
N PRO A 132 -11.20 -0.52 -9.02
CA PRO A 132 -10.58 -0.23 -10.32
C PRO A 132 -11.54 -0.35 -11.50
N GLN A 133 -12.58 -1.18 -11.40
CA GLN A 133 -13.58 -1.37 -12.45
C GLN A 133 -14.35 -0.07 -12.74
N LYS A 134 -14.54 0.81 -11.74
CA LYS A 134 -15.15 2.13 -11.93
C LYS A 134 -14.30 3.07 -12.78
N ASP A 135 -12.99 2.79 -12.91
CA ASP A 135 -12.07 3.52 -13.76
C ASP A 135 -11.83 2.78 -15.11
N GLY A 136 -12.61 1.73 -15.41
CA GLY A 136 -12.45 0.90 -16.61
C GLY A 136 -11.25 -0.04 -16.55
N ILE A 137 -10.74 -0.36 -15.35
CA ILE A 137 -9.57 -1.22 -15.14
C ILE A 137 -10.05 -2.58 -14.63
N ALA A 138 -9.82 -3.64 -15.40
CA ALA A 138 -10.11 -5.02 -14.97
C ALA A 138 -9.08 -5.49 -13.93
N LEU A 139 -9.53 -5.77 -12.72
CA LEU A 139 -8.67 -6.33 -11.66
C LEU A 139 -8.66 -7.86 -11.71
N ARG A 140 -7.45 -8.44 -11.65
CA ARG A 140 -7.23 -9.89 -11.54
C ARG A 140 -6.30 -10.19 -10.38
N VAL A 141 -6.67 -11.14 -9.52
CA VAL A 141 -5.85 -11.60 -8.38
C VAL A 141 -5.56 -13.09 -8.56
N GLN A 142 -4.29 -13.44 -8.57
CA GLN A 142 -3.78 -14.80 -8.80
C GLN A 142 -2.72 -15.11 -7.74
N VAL A 143 -3.15 -15.47 -6.54
CA VAL A 143 -2.28 -15.83 -5.42
C VAL A 143 -2.30 -17.34 -5.23
N GLN A 144 -1.14 -17.96 -5.27
CA GLN A 144 -1.00 -19.38 -4.95
C GLN A 144 -1.40 -19.60 -3.48
N PRO A 145 -2.27 -20.58 -3.18
CA PRO A 145 -2.69 -20.84 -1.80
C PRO A 145 -1.53 -21.19 -0.85
N GLY A 146 -1.64 -20.76 0.40
CA GLY A 146 -0.68 -21.11 1.46
C GLY A 146 0.67 -20.40 1.38
N LEU A 147 0.80 -19.34 0.57
CA LEU A 147 2.01 -18.53 0.57
C LEU A 147 2.09 -17.63 1.80
N THR A 148 3.25 -17.67 2.48
CA THR A 148 3.65 -16.75 3.53
C THR A 148 4.99 -16.11 3.19
N VAL A 149 5.21 -14.89 3.67
CA VAL A 149 6.51 -14.20 3.65
C VAL A 149 6.85 -13.75 5.05
N TYR A 150 8.15 -13.60 5.36
CA TYR A 150 8.58 -13.05 6.64
C TYR A 150 8.79 -11.55 6.52
N GLY A 151 8.09 -10.77 7.34
CA GLY A 151 8.20 -9.31 7.28
C GLY A 151 7.26 -8.56 8.21
N ASP A 152 7.28 -7.25 8.06
CA ASP A 152 6.37 -6.30 8.68
C ASP A 152 5.12 -6.13 7.79
N PRO A 153 3.94 -6.60 8.22
CA PRO A 153 2.74 -6.55 7.38
C PRO A 153 2.36 -5.12 6.98
N ILE A 154 2.58 -4.12 7.84
CA ILE A 154 2.22 -2.72 7.55
C ILE A 154 3.13 -2.13 6.47
N GLN A 155 4.44 -2.39 6.57
CA GLN A 155 5.40 -1.93 5.57
C GLN A 155 5.17 -2.62 4.21
N LEU A 156 4.89 -3.92 4.21
CA LEU A 156 4.57 -4.67 2.99
C LEU A 156 3.24 -4.19 2.36
N GLU A 157 2.23 -3.88 3.17
CA GLU A 157 0.97 -3.28 2.71
C GLU A 157 1.22 -1.90 2.07
N GLN A 158 2.08 -1.08 2.66
CA GLN A 158 2.48 0.23 2.10
C GLN A 158 3.16 0.07 0.73
N VAL A 159 4.06 -0.92 0.57
CA VAL A 159 4.71 -1.21 -0.72
C VAL A 159 3.67 -1.58 -1.76
N LEU A 160 2.83 -2.57 -1.45
CA LEU A 160 1.82 -3.05 -2.39
C LEU A 160 0.83 -1.94 -2.77
N LEU A 161 0.37 -1.15 -1.80
CA LEU A 161 -0.52 -0.01 -2.03
C LEU A 161 0.11 1.04 -2.96
N ASN A 162 1.39 1.39 -2.74
CA ASN A 162 2.10 2.34 -3.60
C ASN A 162 2.18 1.84 -5.06
N LEU A 163 2.45 0.55 -5.27
CA LEU A 163 2.51 -0.03 -6.61
C LEU A 163 1.13 -0.05 -7.27
N LEU A 164 0.08 -0.42 -6.54
CA LEU A 164 -1.30 -0.45 -7.04
C LEU A 164 -1.81 0.96 -7.41
N ILE A 165 -1.52 1.96 -6.58
CA ILE A 165 -1.85 3.37 -6.86
C ILE A 165 -1.11 3.84 -8.12
N ASN A 166 0.18 3.50 -8.28
CA ASN A 166 0.94 3.87 -9.45
C ASN A 166 0.40 3.23 -10.73
N ALA A 167 0.08 1.93 -10.70
CA ALA A 167 -0.53 1.20 -11.80
C ALA A 167 -1.90 1.80 -12.18
N ARG A 168 -2.76 2.06 -11.19
CA ARG A 168 -4.05 2.70 -11.42
C ARG A 168 -3.91 4.08 -12.06
N HIS A 169 -3.02 4.95 -11.53
CA HIS A 169 -2.77 6.28 -12.09
C HIS A 169 -2.27 6.21 -13.54
N ALA A 170 -1.43 5.22 -13.88
CA ALA A 170 -0.94 5.04 -15.24
C ALA A 170 -2.07 4.69 -16.23
N MET A 171 -3.15 4.06 -15.76
CA MET A 171 -4.27 3.61 -16.59
C MET A 171 -5.50 4.54 -16.54
N LEU A 172 -5.51 5.59 -15.70
CA LEU A 172 -6.63 6.52 -15.59
C LEU A 172 -7.00 7.15 -16.94
N GLY A 173 -8.29 7.07 -17.30
CA GLY A 173 -8.85 7.61 -18.55
C GLY A 173 -8.55 6.79 -19.80
N ARG A 174 -7.76 5.71 -19.68
CA ARG A 174 -7.48 4.76 -20.78
C ARG A 174 -8.13 3.40 -20.53
N GLY A 175 -8.36 3.06 -19.26
CA GLY A 175 -8.72 1.71 -18.85
C GLY A 175 -7.55 0.74 -19.00
N GLY A 176 -7.82 -0.56 -18.86
CA GLY A 176 -6.82 -1.61 -18.98
C GLY A 176 -7.02 -2.76 -18.02
N SER A 177 -5.94 -3.48 -17.71
CA SER A 177 -5.95 -4.54 -16.71
C SER A 177 -4.84 -4.37 -15.68
N LEU A 178 -5.19 -4.63 -14.42
CA LEU A 178 -4.29 -4.67 -13.28
C LEU A 178 -4.31 -6.10 -12.74
N THR A 179 -3.15 -6.77 -12.74
CA THR A 179 -3.03 -8.13 -12.24
C THR A 179 -2.06 -8.17 -11.06
N ILE A 180 -2.51 -8.76 -9.95
CA ILE A 180 -1.66 -9.11 -8.82
C ILE A 180 -1.42 -10.61 -8.90
N LYS A 181 -0.15 -11.03 -8.97
CA LYS A 181 0.20 -12.44 -9.04
C LYS A 181 1.22 -12.77 -7.95
N ALA A 182 1.00 -13.86 -7.22
CA ALA A 182 1.96 -14.34 -6.25
C ALA A 182 2.16 -15.86 -6.40
N SER A 183 3.42 -16.29 -6.38
CA SER A 183 3.83 -17.69 -6.49
C SER A 183 5.14 -17.92 -5.75
N ARG A 184 5.50 -19.16 -5.45
CA ARG A 184 6.87 -19.48 -5.05
C ARG A 184 7.83 -19.09 -6.17
N ALA A 185 8.93 -18.45 -5.82
CA ALA A 185 10.05 -18.20 -6.72
C ALA A 185 11.05 -19.35 -6.68
N ASP A 186 11.33 -19.84 -5.47
CA ASP A 186 12.13 -21.03 -5.13
C ASP A 186 11.68 -21.57 -3.75
N ASP A 187 12.49 -22.45 -3.13
CA ASP A 187 12.12 -23.10 -1.86
C ASP A 187 12.01 -22.10 -0.69
N ASP A 188 12.77 -21.02 -0.71
CA ASP A 188 12.85 -20.05 0.39
C ASP A 188 12.32 -18.65 0.04
N GLN A 189 11.81 -18.44 -1.18
CA GLN A 189 11.37 -17.13 -1.66
C GLN A 189 9.99 -17.15 -2.31
N VAL A 190 9.26 -16.06 -2.12
CA VAL A 190 8.00 -15.76 -2.80
C VAL A 190 8.21 -14.63 -3.79
N ARG A 191 7.63 -14.78 -4.97
CA ARG A 191 7.52 -13.75 -6.01
C ARG A 191 6.13 -13.15 -5.98
N LEU A 192 6.04 -11.84 -5.71
CA LEU A 192 4.83 -11.04 -5.81
C LEU A 192 4.98 -10.05 -6.97
N GLN A 193 4.01 -10.03 -7.89
CA GLN A 193 4.04 -9.19 -9.07
C GLN A 193 2.81 -8.29 -9.14
N VAL A 194 3.01 -7.02 -9.47
CA VAL A 194 1.98 -6.06 -9.86
C VAL A 194 2.18 -5.73 -11.31
N ILE A 195 1.21 -6.08 -12.15
CA ILE A 195 1.27 -6.00 -13.61
C ILE A 195 0.16 -5.08 -14.09
N ASP A 196 0.51 -4.01 -14.78
CA ASP A 196 -0.43 -3.09 -15.41
C ASP A 196 -0.26 -3.09 -16.95
N THR A 197 -1.33 -2.77 -17.65
CA THR A 197 -1.32 -2.54 -19.11
C THR A 197 -1.37 -1.05 -19.45
N GLY A 198 -0.74 -0.22 -18.62
CA GLY A 198 -0.63 1.21 -18.81
C GLY A 198 0.31 1.60 -19.97
N PRO A 199 0.70 2.87 -20.03
CA PRO A 199 1.55 3.39 -21.11
C PRO A 199 2.98 2.86 -21.07
N GLY A 200 3.38 2.16 -20.01
CA GLY A 200 4.75 1.72 -19.80
C GLY A 200 5.70 2.86 -19.41
N ILE A 201 6.96 2.49 -19.20
CA ILE A 201 8.05 3.39 -18.79
C ILE A 201 9.13 3.35 -19.86
N ALA A 202 9.57 4.52 -20.30
CA ALA A 202 10.66 4.61 -21.27
C ALA A 202 11.96 4.04 -20.69
N GLU A 203 12.72 3.29 -21.47
CA GLU A 203 13.95 2.59 -21.09
C GLU A 203 14.95 3.51 -20.37
N LYS A 204 15.15 4.74 -20.88
CA LYS A 204 16.00 5.77 -20.26
C LYS A 204 15.62 6.14 -18.82
N ASN A 205 14.40 5.83 -18.40
CA ASN A 205 13.89 6.14 -17.05
C ASN A 205 13.96 4.93 -16.11
N LEU A 206 14.03 3.69 -16.63
CA LEU A 206 13.99 2.47 -15.81
C LEU A 206 15.07 2.43 -14.73
N GLY A 207 16.28 2.89 -15.05
CA GLY A 207 17.38 2.97 -14.07
C GLY A 207 17.16 4.00 -12.99
N ARG A 208 16.25 4.97 -13.20
CA ARG A 208 16.07 6.14 -12.33
C ARG A 208 14.79 6.13 -11.51
N ILE A 209 13.83 5.24 -11.83
CA ILE A 209 12.51 5.26 -11.16
C ILE A 209 12.56 5.03 -9.66
N PHE A 210 13.66 4.46 -9.15
CA PHE A 210 13.90 4.26 -7.72
C PHE A 210 14.74 5.37 -7.09
N GLU A 211 15.21 6.37 -7.88
CA GLU A 211 15.93 7.53 -7.33
C GLU A 211 14.96 8.44 -6.56
N PRO A 212 15.37 9.00 -5.42
CA PRO A 212 14.56 9.97 -4.68
C PRO A 212 14.13 11.15 -5.55
N PHE A 213 12.89 11.58 -5.38
CA PHE A 213 12.27 12.71 -6.09
C PHE A 213 12.15 12.55 -7.61
N PHE A 214 12.51 11.40 -8.17
CA PHE A 214 12.29 11.14 -9.58
C PHE A 214 10.81 10.92 -9.87
N THR A 215 10.25 11.72 -10.75
CA THR A 215 8.87 11.60 -11.22
C THR A 215 8.75 12.03 -12.68
N THR A 216 8.01 11.26 -13.46
CA THR A 216 7.61 11.62 -14.82
C THR A 216 6.22 12.27 -14.85
N LYS A 217 5.54 12.33 -13.71
CA LYS A 217 4.23 12.98 -13.55
C LYS A 217 4.44 14.49 -13.50
N GLY A 218 4.32 15.16 -14.65
CA GLY A 218 4.31 16.62 -14.74
C GLY A 218 3.12 17.22 -14.00
N THR A 219 3.10 18.57 -13.86
CA THR A 219 1.99 19.36 -13.34
C THR A 219 0.76 19.16 -14.25
N THR A 220 -0.03 18.12 -14.03
CA THR A 220 -1.18 17.80 -14.88
C THR A 220 -2.44 17.63 -14.06
N ARG A 221 -3.46 18.37 -14.48
CA ARG A 221 -4.87 18.43 -14.06
C ARG A 221 -5.11 19.00 -12.65
N LYS A 222 -5.94 20.07 -12.63
CA LYS A 222 -6.50 20.65 -11.40
C LYS A 222 -7.14 19.55 -10.55
N GLY A 223 -6.57 19.29 -9.34
CA GLY A 223 -7.12 18.37 -8.34
C GLY A 223 -6.35 17.07 -8.10
N GLU A 224 -5.31 16.74 -8.85
CA GLU A 224 -4.47 15.56 -8.58
C GLU A 224 -3.22 15.96 -7.80
N ALA A 225 -2.93 15.23 -6.69
CA ALA A 225 -1.71 15.45 -5.91
C ALA A 225 -0.49 15.17 -6.78
N LYS A 226 0.43 16.14 -6.82
CA LYS A 226 1.74 16.04 -7.49
C LYS A 226 2.47 14.83 -6.89
N GLY A 227 2.91 13.88 -7.75
CA GLY A 227 3.70 12.75 -7.27
C GLY A 227 4.98 13.24 -6.61
N THR A 228 5.24 12.84 -5.37
CA THR A 228 6.41 13.26 -4.59
C THR A 228 7.72 12.70 -5.15
N GLY A 229 7.65 11.66 -5.99
CA GLY A 229 8.82 10.93 -6.48
C GLY A 229 9.52 10.07 -5.41
N LEU A 230 8.91 9.93 -4.23
CA LEU A 230 9.48 9.16 -3.11
C LEU A 230 8.86 7.75 -2.97
N GLY A 231 7.69 7.51 -3.57
CA GLY A 231 6.96 6.26 -3.35
C GLY A 231 7.73 5.00 -3.75
N LEU A 232 8.37 4.99 -4.93
CA LEU A 232 9.17 3.85 -5.40
C LEU A 232 10.50 3.71 -4.67
N THR A 233 11.13 4.81 -4.29
CA THR A 233 12.35 4.81 -3.47
C THR A 233 12.09 4.09 -2.15
N ILE A 234 11.02 4.46 -1.46
CA ILE A 234 10.62 3.83 -0.19
C ILE A 234 10.20 2.38 -0.38
N CYS A 235 9.51 2.04 -1.48
CA CYS A 235 9.25 0.64 -1.80
C CYS A 235 10.55 -0.18 -1.85
N LYS A 236 11.58 0.35 -2.51
CA LYS A 236 12.88 -0.33 -2.60
C LYS A 236 13.53 -0.47 -1.23
N GLU A 237 13.60 0.59 -0.44
CA GLU A 237 14.19 0.56 0.90
C GLU A 237 13.45 -0.40 1.85
N ILE A 238 12.11 -0.41 1.83
CA ILE A 238 11.32 -1.36 2.63
C ILE A 238 11.65 -2.80 2.21
N ILE A 239 11.66 -3.09 0.91
CA ILE A 239 11.92 -4.45 0.43
C ILE A 239 13.35 -4.89 0.73
N GLU A 240 14.34 -4.01 0.60
CA GLU A 240 15.73 -4.28 1.00
C GLU A 240 15.86 -4.53 2.52
N HIS A 241 15.13 -3.77 3.35
CA HIS A 241 15.05 -4.01 4.80
C HIS A 241 14.46 -5.39 5.14
N HIS A 242 13.56 -5.90 4.29
CA HIS A 242 13.00 -7.25 4.37
C HIS A 242 13.89 -8.33 3.74
N LYS A 243 15.16 -8.04 3.47
CA LYS A 243 16.12 -8.94 2.78
C LYS A 243 15.62 -9.43 1.43
N GLY A 244 14.70 -8.67 0.82
CA GLY A 244 14.12 -8.92 -0.48
C GLY A 244 14.77 -8.08 -1.59
N ARG A 245 14.20 -8.17 -2.80
CA ARG A 245 14.53 -7.30 -3.92
C ARG A 245 13.29 -6.91 -4.71
N ILE A 246 13.32 -5.72 -5.29
CA ILE A 246 12.29 -5.22 -6.20
C ILE A 246 12.90 -4.97 -7.57
N GLU A 247 12.22 -5.45 -8.59
CA GLU A 247 12.63 -5.36 -9.99
C GLU A 247 11.49 -4.75 -10.81
N VAL A 248 11.84 -4.12 -11.94
CA VAL A 248 10.87 -3.55 -12.88
C VAL A 248 11.18 -4.04 -14.29
N SER A 249 10.13 -4.42 -15.00
CA SER A 249 10.15 -4.66 -16.43
C SER A 249 9.02 -3.85 -17.07
N SER A 250 9.33 -3.06 -18.10
CA SER A 250 8.33 -2.21 -18.73
C SER A 250 8.65 -2.00 -20.21
N GLU A 251 7.60 -1.95 -21.01
CA GLU A 251 7.68 -1.63 -22.42
C GLU A 251 6.65 -0.54 -22.77
N VAL A 252 7.10 0.51 -23.45
CA VAL A 252 6.22 1.62 -23.83
C VAL A 252 5.08 1.11 -24.71
N GLY A 253 3.85 1.45 -24.31
CA GLY A 253 2.62 1.01 -24.97
C GLY A 253 2.09 -0.36 -24.55
N LYS A 254 2.84 -1.17 -23.79
CA LYS A 254 2.40 -2.51 -23.32
C LYS A 254 2.07 -2.55 -21.84
N GLY A 255 2.79 -1.76 -21.02
CA GLY A 255 2.56 -1.69 -19.57
C GLY A 255 3.82 -1.90 -18.75
N THR A 256 3.62 -2.11 -17.45
CA THR A 256 4.70 -2.27 -16.47
C THR A 256 4.45 -3.46 -15.57
N THR A 257 5.51 -4.18 -15.22
CA THR A 257 5.51 -5.23 -14.22
C THR A 257 6.53 -4.89 -13.14
N PHE A 258 6.06 -4.69 -11.92
CA PHE A 258 6.91 -4.68 -10.73
C PHE A 258 6.93 -6.07 -10.14
N THR A 259 8.13 -6.59 -9.86
CA THR A 259 8.35 -7.90 -9.25
C THR A 259 9.05 -7.72 -7.93
N ILE A 260 8.45 -8.20 -6.86
CA ILE A 260 8.99 -8.23 -5.50
C ILE A 260 9.34 -9.67 -5.18
N ILE A 261 10.55 -9.90 -4.67
CA ILE A 261 11.00 -11.19 -4.15
C ILE A 261 11.26 -11.03 -2.67
N LEU A 262 10.61 -11.86 -1.87
CA LEU A 262 10.68 -11.81 -0.41
C LEU A 262 11.03 -13.20 0.16
N PRO A 263 11.77 -13.26 1.28
CA PRO A 263 12.06 -14.52 1.96
C PRO A 263 10.80 -15.06 2.65
N ILE A 264 10.71 -16.39 2.76
CA ILE A 264 9.66 -17.08 3.51
C ILE A 264 10.02 -17.12 5.00
N ARG A 265 11.33 -17.10 5.32
CA ARG A 265 11.86 -17.15 6.69
C ARG A 265 12.77 -15.96 6.96
N GLY A 266 12.83 -15.53 8.24
CA GLY A 266 13.63 -14.38 8.71
C GLY A 266 15.12 -14.68 8.88
#